data_fef0287750084a2968d47f1de7fa7515
#
_entry.id   fef0287750084a2968d47f1de7fa7515
#
_cell.length_a   1.000
_cell.length_b   1.000
_cell.length_c   1.000
_cell.angle_alpha   90.00
_cell.angle_beta   90.00
_cell.angle_gamma   90.00
#
_symmetry.space_group_name_H-M   'P 1'
#
loop_
_entity.id
_entity.type
_entity.pdbx_description
1 polymer ?
#
loop_
_entity_poly.entity_id
_entity_poly.type
_entity_poly.pdbx_seq_one_letter_code
_entity_poly.pdbx_strand_id
1 'polypeptide(L)'
;MFGSFGVLIALMMFKNQHPLNAQLLFVWTLMEAYTVGVVCASYTAAGQGRIVVEALVLTASIFAVLTAYTFQSKRDWSFMEAGLMSSLWLLIFWGLFSWFVPSLAGGLYSLFGALVFSGFIIFDTWQITERFGYDDHILASITLYLDILNLFLYILQFLSRDRH
;
A
#
# COMPACT_ATOMS: atom_id res chain seq x y z
N MET A 1 0.71 -11.79 -9.89
CA MET A 1 -0.13 -10.59 -10.01
C MET A 1 -1.60 -10.90 -10.32
N PHE A 2 -1.97 -11.53 -11.46
CA PHE A 2 -3.40 -11.77 -11.77
C PHE A 2 -4.09 -12.69 -10.77
N GLY A 3 -3.40 -13.69 -10.21
CA GLY A 3 -3.96 -14.59 -9.20
C GLY A 3 -4.30 -13.91 -7.87
N SER A 4 -3.46 -13.01 -7.38
CA SER A 4 -3.69 -12.29 -6.14
C SER A 4 -4.88 -11.34 -6.25
N PHE A 5 -5.07 -10.74 -7.43
CA PHE A 5 -6.24 -9.90 -7.71
C PHE A 5 -7.55 -10.70 -7.70
N GLY A 6 -7.53 -11.92 -8.25
CA GLY A 6 -8.69 -12.82 -8.17
C GLY A 6 -9.05 -13.24 -6.74
N VAL A 7 -8.04 -13.52 -5.92
CA VAL A 7 -8.25 -13.84 -4.49
C VAL A 7 -8.74 -12.60 -3.73
N LEU A 8 -8.25 -11.40 -4.06
CA LEU A 8 -8.74 -10.15 -3.46
C LEU A 8 -10.23 -9.91 -3.76
N ILE A 9 -10.65 -10.14 -5.01
CA ILE A 9 -12.08 -10.03 -5.39
C ILE A 9 -12.91 -11.04 -4.60
N ALA A 10 -12.47 -12.30 -4.53
CA ALA A 10 -13.14 -13.33 -3.75
C ALA A 10 -13.25 -12.95 -2.27
N LEU A 11 -12.18 -12.39 -1.71
CA LEU A 11 -12.13 -11.92 -0.33
C LEU A 11 -13.14 -10.79 -0.09
N MET A 12 -13.26 -9.84 -1.01
CA MET A 12 -14.26 -8.76 -0.94
C MET A 12 -15.69 -9.30 -1.02
N MET A 13 -15.95 -10.33 -1.84
CA MET A 13 -17.27 -10.96 -1.96
C MET A 13 -17.66 -11.74 -0.70
N PHE A 14 -16.70 -12.43 -0.09
CA PHE A 14 -16.92 -13.33 1.05
C PHE A 14 -16.47 -12.73 2.40
N LYS A 15 -16.24 -11.42 2.49
CA LYS A 15 -15.69 -10.74 3.67
C LYS A 15 -16.45 -11.02 4.98
N ASN A 16 -17.75 -11.29 4.90
CA ASN A 16 -18.63 -11.53 6.05
C ASN A 16 -18.84 -13.02 6.36
N GLN A 17 -18.18 -13.93 5.63
CA GLN A 17 -18.38 -15.39 5.80
C GLN A 17 -17.23 -16.03 6.57
N HIS A 18 -17.42 -16.22 7.87
CA HIS A 18 -16.48 -16.98 8.71
C HIS A 18 -16.64 -18.50 8.50
N PRO A 19 -15.54 -19.28 8.47
CA PRO A 19 -14.11 -18.92 8.54
C PRO A 19 -13.47 -18.62 7.18
N LEU A 20 -14.25 -18.62 6.08
CA LEU A 20 -13.75 -18.50 4.71
C LEU A 20 -12.99 -17.18 4.49
N ASN A 21 -13.48 -16.08 5.06
CA ASN A 21 -12.85 -14.77 4.96
C ASN A 21 -11.41 -14.76 5.54
N ALA A 22 -11.20 -15.38 6.68
CA ALA A 22 -9.87 -15.47 7.30
C ALA A 22 -8.91 -16.35 6.49
N GLN A 23 -9.41 -17.44 5.91
CA GLN A 23 -8.62 -18.32 5.05
C GLN A 23 -8.22 -17.62 3.74
N LEU A 24 -9.14 -16.91 3.11
CA LEU A 24 -8.87 -16.13 1.91
C LEU A 24 -7.88 -14.98 2.20
N LEU A 25 -8.02 -14.30 3.33
CA LEU A 25 -7.09 -13.27 3.76
C LEU A 25 -5.68 -13.84 3.94
N PHE A 26 -5.55 -14.99 4.56
CA PHE A 26 -4.26 -15.66 4.74
C PHE A 26 -3.62 -16.04 3.39
N VAL A 27 -4.37 -16.66 2.49
CA VAL A 27 -3.89 -17.01 1.14
C VAL A 27 -3.46 -15.76 0.37
N TRP A 28 -4.28 -14.71 0.40
CA TRP A 28 -3.96 -13.45 -0.26
C TRP A 28 -2.67 -12.82 0.29
N THR A 29 -2.52 -12.77 1.61
CA THR A 29 -1.32 -12.25 2.26
C THR A 29 -0.06 -13.03 1.86
N LEU A 30 -0.13 -14.36 1.75
CA LEU A 30 0.99 -15.17 1.28
C LEU A 30 1.36 -14.87 -0.17
N MET A 31 0.37 -14.67 -1.04
CA MET A 31 0.61 -14.33 -2.45
C MET A 31 1.28 -12.95 -2.58
N GLU A 32 0.84 -11.96 -1.81
CA GLU A 32 1.45 -10.62 -1.79
C GLU A 32 2.86 -10.67 -1.18
N ALA A 33 3.06 -11.41 -0.09
CA ALA A 33 4.38 -11.61 0.52
C ALA A 33 5.37 -12.25 -0.46
N TYR A 34 4.92 -13.23 -1.25
CA TYR A 34 5.75 -13.83 -2.30
C TYR A 34 6.12 -12.79 -3.38
N THR A 35 5.15 -12.02 -3.85
CA THR A 35 5.37 -10.99 -4.88
C THR A 35 6.39 -9.95 -4.41
N VAL A 36 6.23 -9.43 -3.19
CA VAL A 36 7.16 -8.47 -2.58
C VAL A 36 8.53 -9.11 -2.34
N GLY A 37 8.56 -10.37 -1.90
CA GLY A 37 9.79 -11.13 -1.71
C GLY A 37 10.60 -11.24 -3.00
N VAL A 38 9.97 -11.52 -4.14
CA VAL A 38 10.62 -11.56 -5.46
C VAL A 38 11.18 -10.18 -5.83
N VAL A 39 10.42 -9.10 -5.59
CA VAL A 39 10.90 -7.73 -5.82
C VAL A 39 12.14 -7.44 -4.97
N CYS A 40 12.09 -7.69 -3.66
CA CYS A 40 13.23 -7.49 -2.76
C CYS A 40 14.45 -8.34 -3.17
N ALA A 41 14.24 -9.59 -3.58
CA ALA A 41 15.30 -10.46 -4.06
C ALA A 41 15.95 -9.92 -5.32
N SER A 42 15.20 -9.35 -6.26
CA SER A 42 15.74 -8.74 -7.46
C SER A 42 16.63 -7.53 -7.17
N TYR A 43 16.22 -6.67 -6.23
CA TYR A 43 17.06 -5.55 -5.77
C TYR A 43 18.32 -6.03 -5.07
N THR A 44 18.21 -7.07 -4.25
CA THR A 44 19.36 -7.65 -3.54
C THR A 44 20.35 -8.29 -4.53
N ALA A 45 19.85 -9.02 -5.53
CA ALA A 45 20.68 -9.60 -6.59
C ALA A 45 21.39 -8.55 -7.44
N ALA A 46 20.77 -7.36 -7.59
CA ALA A 46 21.38 -6.20 -8.26
C ALA A 46 22.40 -5.44 -7.37
N GLY A 47 22.72 -5.95 -6.18
CA GLY A 47 23.66 -5.30 -5.25
C GLY A 47 23.04 -4.16 -4.44
N GLN A 48 21.71 -3.98 -4.49
CA GLN A 48 20.98 -2.91 -3.83
C GLN A 48 20.25 -3.37 -2.56
N GLY A 49 20.68 -4.44 -1.91
CA GLY A 49 20.03 -4.99 -0.71
C GLY A 49 19.93 -3.99 0.46
N ARG A 50 20.87 -3.06 0.57
CA ARG A 50 20.82 -1.98 1.57
C ARG A 50 19.60 -1.08 1.39
N ILE A 51 19.24 -0.76 0.15
CA ILE A 51 18.09 0.09 -0.16
C ILE A 51 16.78 -0.57 0.29
N VAL A 52 16.68 -1.90 0.19
CA VAL A 52 15.52 -2.65 0.68
C VAL A 52 15.33 -2.46 2.18
N VAL A 53 16.42 -2.53 2.95
CA VAL A 53 16.37 -2.31 4.41
C VAL A 53 16.02 -0.86 4.73
N GLU A 54 16.61 0.10 4.04
CA GLU A 54 16.31 1.53 4.21
C GLU A 54 14.84 1.82 3.90
N ALA A 55 14.31 1.28 2.81
CA ALA A 55 12.89 1.42 2.46
C ALA A 55 11.97 0.82 3.54
N LEU A 56 12.32 -0.34 4.08
CA LEU A 56 11.56 -1.00 5.13
C LEU A 56 11.51 -0.15 6.41
N VAL A 57 12.66 0.37 6.85
CA VAL A 57 12.76 1.21 8.06
C VAL A 57 11.97 2.51 7.87
N LEU A 58 12.10 3.17 6.71
CA LEU A 58 11.35 4.39 6.40
C LEU A 58 9.85 4.13 6.38
N THR A 59 9.39 3.06 5.71
CA THR A 59 7.98 2.70 5.65
C THR A 59 7.41 2.45 7.05
N ALA A 60 8.10 1.65 7.85
CA ALA A 60 7.68 1.36 9.23
C ALA A 60 7.62 2.63 10.09
N SER A 61 8.59 3.53 9.93
CA SER A 61 8.64 4.80 10.66
C SER A 61 7.48 5.73 10.25
N ILE A 62 7.23 5.88 8.96
CA ILE A 62 6.13 6.70 8.44
C ILE A 62 4.80 6.12 8.91
N PHE A 63 4.59 4.82 8.78
CA PHE A 63 3.38 4.16 9.23
C PHE A 63 3.13 4.38 10.72
N ALA A 64 4.13 4.13 11.56
CA ALA A 64 4.00 4.31 13.01
C ALA A 64 3.65 5.75 13.41
N VAL A 65 4.34 6.74 12.81
CA VAL A 65 4.11 8.16 13.09
C VAL A 65 2.73 8.60 12.63
N LEU A 66 2.33 8.26 11.40
CA LEU A 66 1.04 8.67 10.84
C LEU A 66 -0.13 8.01 11.57
N THR A 67 0.00 6.73 11.91
CA THR A 67 -1.00 5.99 12.69
C THR A 67 -1.15 6.60 14.09
N ALA A 68 -0.04 6.83 14.80
CA ALA A 68 -0.07 7.46 16.12
C ALA A 68 -0.67 8.87 16.07
N TYR A 69 -0.31 9.66 15.07
CA TYR A 69 -0.88 10.99 14.85
C TYR A 69 -2.39 10.92 14.61
N THR A 70 -2.86 10.01 13.79
CA THR A 70 -4.28 9.86 13.47
C THR A 70 -5.08 9.44 14.70
N PHE A 71 -4.58 8.50 15.51
CA PHE A 71 -5.23 8.11 16.77
C PHE A 71 -5.33 9.25 17.79
N GLN A 72 -4.37 10.16 17.82
CA GLN A 72 -4.40 11.31 18.72
C GLN A 72 -5.23 12.47 18.16
N SER A 73 -5.42 12.52 16.86
CA SER A 73 -6.15 13.59 16.18
C SER A 73 -7.66 13.37 16.31
N LYS A 74 -8.36 14.38 16.83
CA LYS A 74 -9.81 14.39 16.87
C LYS A 74 -10.44 15.01 15.59
N ARG A 75 -9.68 15.02 14.49
CA ARG A 75 -10.13 15.60 13.22
C ARG A 75 -10.92 14.60 12.42
N ASP A 76 -11.96 15.08 11.76
CA ASP A 76 -12.64 14.34 10.70
C ASP A 76 -11.81 14.40 9.41
N TRP A 77 -11.35 13.25 8.93
CA TRP A 77 -10.55 13.12 7.73
C TRP A 77 -11.37 12.73 6.49
N SER A 78 -12.70 12.72 6.60
CA SER A 78 -13.60 12.34 5.50
C SER A 78 -13.39 13.16 4.23
N PHE A 79 -12.98 14.42 4.36
CA PHE A 79 -12.70 15.30 3.22
C PHE A 79 -11.57 14.81 2.31
N MET A 80 -10.68 13.95 2.81
CA MET A 80 -9.56 13.39 2.04
C MET A 80 -10.01 12.33 1.03
N GLU A 81 -11.16 11.71 1.22
CA GLU A 81 -11.64 10.57 0.42
C GLU A 81 -11.62 10.86 -1.09
N ALA A 82 -12.26 11.94 -1.51
CA ALA A 82 -12.33 12.32 -2.92
C ALA A 82 -10.94 12.65 -3.51
N GLY A 83 -10.12 13.36 -2.74
CA GLY A 83 -8.76 13.72 -3.15
C GLY A 83 -7.84 12.50 -3.29
N LEU A 84 -7.89 11.58 -2.34
CA LEU A 84 -7.10 10.36 -2.37
C LEU A 84 -7.55 9.43 -3.51
N MET A 85 -8.86 9.25 -3.71
CA MET A 85 -9.37 8.46 -4.82
C MET A 85 -8.97 9.04 -6.18
N SER A 86 -9.06 10.35 -6.35
CA SER A 86 -8.61 11.02 -7.57
C SER A 86 -7.10 10.85 -7.79
N SER A 87 -6.31 10.96 -6.73
CA SER A 87 -4.86 10.76 -6.77
C SER A 87 -4.48 9.30 -7.09
N LEU A 88 -5.25 8.33 -6.60
CA LEU A 88 -5.07 6.92 -6.90
C LEU A 88 -5.32 6.64 -8.40
N TRP A 89 -6.41 7.18 -8.97
CA TRP A 89 -6.67 7.08 -10.40
C TRP A 89 -5.55 7.72 -11.22
N LEU A 90 -5.06 8.88 -10.79
CA LEU A 90 -3.94 9.55 -11.44
C LEU A 90 -2.67 8.68 -11.42
N LEU A 91 -2.36 8.02 -10.30
CA LEU A 91 -1.24 7.06 -10.20
C LEU A 91 -1.42 5.88 -11.14
N ILE A 92 -2.62 5.31 -11.21
CA ILE A 92 -2.93 4.18 -12.10
C ILE A 92 -2.71 4.58 -13.56
N PHE A 93 -3.29 5.70 -14.00
CA PHE A 93 -3.12 6.19 -15.36
C PHE A 93 -1.66 6.53 -15.66
N TRP A 94 -0.98 7.21 -14.74
CA TRP A 94 0.45 7.53 -14.88
C TRP A 94 1.29 6.26 -15.01
N GLY A 95 1.03 5.25 -14.19
CA GLY A 95 1.69 3.94 -14.26
C GLY A 95 1.46 3.23 -15.60
N LEU A 96 0.22 3.25 -16.12
CA LEU A 96 -0.11 2.68 -17.44
C LEU A 96 0.60 3.42 -18.57
N PHE A 97 0.62 4.76 -18.54
CA PHE A 97 1.34 5.55 -19.52
C PHE A 97 2.86 5.34 -19.47
N SER A 98 3.41 5.03 -18.30
CA SER A 98 4.84 4.75 -18.13
C SER A 98 5.29 3.48 -18.88
N TRP A 99 4.38 2.59 -19.24
CA TRP A 99 4.69 1.43 -20.09
C TRP A 99 5.02 1.86 -21.53
N PHE A 100 4.39 2.93 -22.00
CA PHE A 100 4.64 3.47 -23.35
C PHE A 100 5.78 4.49 -23.36
N VAL A 101 5.95 5.23 -22.25
CA VAL A 101 6.97 6.26 -22.09
C VAL A 101 7.72 6.04 -20.78
N PRO A 102 8.78 5.20 -20.78
CA PRO A 102 9.49 4.80 -19.56
C PRO A 102 10.09 5.98 -18.75
N SER A 103 10.37 7.11 -19.40
CA SER A 103 10.85 8.32 -18.73
C SER A 103 9.83 8.93 -17.75
N LEU A 104 8.55 8.61 -17.90
CA LEU A 104 7.50 9.07 -16.97
C LEU A 104 7.53 8.31 -15.63
N ALA A 105 8.09 7.11 -15.60
CA ALA A 105 8.25 6.34 -14.36
C ALA A 105 9.41 6.87 -13.51
N GLY A 106 9.60 8.17 -13.40
CA GLY A 106 10.70 8.83 -12.71
C GLY A 106 10.56 8.90 -11.18
N GLY A 107 11.54 9.55 -10.52
CA GLY A 107 11.52 9.78 -9.08
C GLY A 107 10.28 10.57 -8.61
N LEU A 108 9.77 11.48 -9.43
CA LEU A 108 8.53 12.21 -9.14
C LEU A 108 7.32 11.29 -9.03
N TYR A 109 7.20 10.28 -9.88
CA TYR A 109 6.14 9.28 -9.82
C TYR A 109 6.17 8.51 -8.51
N SER A 110 7.35 8.01 -8.13
CA SER A 110 7.51 7.25 -6.89
C SER A 110 7.33 8.12 -5.64
N LEU A 111 7.80 9.36 -5.65
CA LEU A 111 7.58 10.29 -4.55
C LEU A 111 6.09 10.63 -4.41
N PHE A 112 5.41 10.92 -5.50
CA PHE A 112 3.97 11.18 -5.51
C PHE A 112 3.18 9.98 -4.99
N GLY A 113 3.53 8.75 -5.43
CA GLY A 113 2.94 7.52 -4.93
C GLY A 113 3.12 7.33 -3.42
N ALA A 114 4.32 7.58 -2.90
CA ALA A 114 4.60 7.51 -1.47
C ALA A 114 3.75 8.52 -0.66
N LEU A 115 3.59 9.74 -1.17
CA LEU A 115 2.74 10.76 -0.53
C LEU A 115 1.25 10.36 -0.53
N VAL A 116 0.75 9.83 -1.65
CA VAL A 116 -0.65 9.37 -1.76
C VAL A 116 -0.94 8.23 -0.77
N PHE A 117 -0.07 7.21 -0.71
CA PHE A 117 -0.28 6.11 0.23
C PHE A 117 -0.03 6.49 1.69
N SER A 118 0.82 7.47 1.96
CA SER A 118 0.89 8.10 3.29
C SER A 118 -0.44 8.76 3.68
N GLY A 119 -1.10 9.43 2.73
CA GLY A 119 -2.45 9.96 2.92
C GLY A 119 -3.49 8.88 3.16
N PHE A 120 -3.43 7.76 2.43
CA PHE A 120 -4.32 6.61 2.66
C PHE A 120 -4.13 6.01 4.05
N ILE A 121 -2.90 5.90 4.58
CA ILE A 121 -2.66 5.42 5.95
C ILE A 121 -3.41 6.29 6.97
N ILE A 122 -3.39 7.60 6.83
CA ILE A 122 -4.14 8.51 7.71
C ILE A 122 -5.64 8.26 7.57
N PHE A 123 -6.14 8.23 6.34
CA PHE A 123 -7.56 8.09 6.05
C PHE A 123 -8.11 6.73 6.51
N ASP A 124 -7.42 5.63 6.20
CA ASP A 124 -7.88 4.29 6.54
C ASP A 124 -7.74 4.01 8.04
N THR A 125 -6.70 4.54 8.71
CA THR A 125 -6.60 4.51 10.17
C THR A 125 -7.78 5.24 10.82
N TRP A 126 -8.16 6.40 10.29
CA TRP A 126 -9.33 7.15 10.76
C TRP A 126 -10.63 6.39 10.51
N GLN A 127 -10.80 5.78 9.32
CA GLN A 127 -11.99 4.95 9.04
C GLN A 127 -12.13 3.77 10.01
N ILE A 128 -11.02 3.12 10.34
CA ILE A 128 -11.00 2.00 11.27
C ILE A 128 -11.43 2.43 12.68
N THR A 129 -11.06 3.63 13.10
CA THR A 129 -11.41 4.14 14.42
C THR A 129 -12.82 4.71 14.52
N GLU A 130 -13.33 5.33 13.45
CA GLU A 130 -14.55 6.12 13.50
C GLU A 130 -15.74 5.51 12.72
N ARG A 131 -15.46 4.70 11.69
CA ARG A 131 -16.50 4.19 10.79
C ARG A 131 -16.67 2.69 10.79
N PHE A 132 -15.58 1.92 10.98
CA PHE A 132 -15.65 0.47 10.90
C PHE A 132 -16.23 -0.13 12.17
N GLY A 133 -17.15 -1.10 11.99
CA GLY A 133 -17.68 -1.91 13.07
C GLY A 133 -16.75 -3.08 13.39
N TYR A 134 -17.10 -3.81 14.45
CA TYR A 134 -16.34 -4.97 14.89
C TYR A 134 -16.20 -6.06 13.80
N ASP A 135 -17.20 -6.15 12.91
CA ASP A 135 -17.23 -7.14 11.83
C ASP A 135 -16.40 -6.73 10.60
N ASP A 136 -15.92 -5.49 10.54
CA ASP A 136 -15.14 -4.97 9.41
C ASP A 136 -13.62 -5.24 9.51
N HIS A 137 -13.18 -6.06 10.47
CA HIS A 137 -11.77 -6.34 10.73
C HIS A 137 -11.01 -6.89 9.51
N ILE A 138 -11.68 -7.66 8.65
CA ILE A 138 -11.08 -8.17 7.41
C ILE A 138 -10.80 -7.02 6.44
N LEU A 139 -11.78 -6.14 6.24
CA LEU A 139 -11.63 -4.97 5.36
C LEU A 139 -10.53 -4.02 5.89
N ALA A 140 -10.54 -3.76 7.20
CA ALA A 140 -9.51 -2.97 7.87
C ALA A 140 -8.10 -3.53 7.64
N SER A 141 -7.95 -4.84 7.74
CA SER A 141 -6.67 -5.53 7.51
C SER A 141 -6.19 -5.40 6.06
N ILE A 142 -7.11 -5.55 5.09
CA ILE A 142 -6.79 -5.45 3.67
C ILE A 142 -6.34 -4.03 3.32
N THR A 143 -7.09 -3.01 3.72
CA THR A 143 -6.80 -1.62 3.35
C THR A 143 -5.45 -1.18 3.91
N LEU A 144 -5.20 -1.35 5.20
CA LEU A 144 -3.92 -1.00 5.81
C LEU A 144 -2.74 -1.80 5.25
N TYR A 145 -2.95 -3.09 4.96
CA TYR A 145 -1.90 -3.91 4.36
C TYR A 145 -1.51 -3.38 2.97
N LEU A 146 -2.50 -3.06 2.14
CA LEU A 146 -2.26 -2.48 0.81
C LEU A 146 -1.54 -1.13 0.89
N ASP A 147 -1.92 -0.27 1.83
CA ASP A 147 -1.29 1.04 2.01
C ASP A 147 0.19 0.91 2.38
N ILE A 148 0.49 0.06 3.37
CA ILE A 148 1.87 -0.16 3.83
C ILE A 148 2.70 -0.77 2.71
N LEU A 149 2.17 -1.76 2.01
CA LEU A 149 2.86 -2.46 0.94
C LEU A 149 3.16 -1.53 -0.24
N ASN A 150 2.18 -0.76 -0.68
CA ASN A 150 2.37 0.20 -1.75
C ASN A 150 3.33 1.33 -1.34
N LEU A 151 3.20 1.85 -0.12
CA LEU A 151 4.14 2.83 0.41
C LEU A 151 5.58 2.30 0.38
N PHE A 152 5.80 1.06 0.84
CA PHE A 152 7.10 0.40 0.78
C PHE A 152 7.65 0.32 -0.66
N LEU A 153 6.84 -0.12 -1.60
CA LEU A 153 7.26 -0.27 -2.99
C LEU A 153 7.61 1.08 -3.64
N TYR A 154 6.84 2.14 -3.36
CA TYR A 154 7.14 3.48 -3.86
C TYR A 154 8.41 4.07 -3.23
N ILE A 155 8.63 3.88 -1.93
CA ILE A 155 9.86 4.31 -1.25
C ILE A 155 11.06 3.53 -1.80
N LEU A 156 10.94 2.21 -1.97
CA LEU A 156 11.98 1.36 -2.55
C LEU A 156 12.35 1.83 -3.96
N GLN A 157 11.34 2.11 -4.79
CA GLN A 157 11.54 2.62 -6.14
C GLN A 157 12.20 4.00 -6.14
N PHE A 158 11.81 4.90 -5.24
CA PHE A 158 12.39 6.22 -5.11
C PHE A 158 13.87 6.13 -4.74
N LEU A 159 14.22 5.40 -3.67
CA LEU A 159 15.59 5.25 -3.20
C LEU A 159 16.50 4.55 -4.22
N SER A 160 15.96 3.61 -5.01
CA SER A 160 16.74 2.91 -6.01
C SER A 160 17.20 3.82 -7.17
N ARG A 161 16.41 4.85 -7.47
CA ARG A 161 16.70 5.79 -8.57
C ARG A 161 17.64 6.91 -8.15
N ASP A 162 17.59 7.33 -6.90
CA ASP A 162 18.44 8.42 -6.39
C ASP A 162 19.93 8.00 -6.31
N ARG A 163 20.22 6.72 -6.47
CA ARG A 163 21.59 6.16 -6.44
C ARG A 163 22.17 5.80 -7.83
N HIS A 164 21.46 6.13 -8.88
CA HIS A 164 21.94 6.05 -10.26
C HIS A 164 22.20 7.47 -10.80
#